data_5bd8ada27dcddf4b195d14ad35527cb9
#
_entry.id   5bd8ada27dcddf4b195d14ad35527cb9
#
_cell.length_a   1.000
_cell.length_b   1.000
_cell.length_c   1.000
_cell.angle_alpha   90.00
_cell.angle_beta   90.00
_cell.angle_gamma   90.00
#
_symmetry.space_group_name_H-M   'P 1'
#
loop_
_entity.id
_entity.type
_entity.pdbx_description
1 polymer ?
#
loop_
_entity_poly.entity_id
_entity_poly.type
_entity_poly.pdbx_seq_one_letter_code
_entity_poly.pdbx_strand_id
1 'polypeptide(L)' 'MQEIVIGLLMFIGVELKEHVYYESLSSCLEAKRISDRSMGENASRLACKPVNAITEIWKEDGKKHIIKIIDD' A
#
# COMPACT_ATOMS: atom_id res chain seq x y z
N MET A 1 -7.79 2.02 -14.18
CA MET A 1 -6.86 2.98 -14.79
C MET A 1 -5.45 2.68 -14.31
N GLN A 2 -4.50 2.67 -15.22
CA GLN A 2 -3.11 2.40 -14.86
C GLN A 2 -2.40 3.71 -14.52
N GLU A 3 -1.73 3.76 -13.38
CA GLU A 3 -1.03 4.96 -12.95
C GLU A 3 0.01 4.62 -11.90
N ILE A 4 0.93 5.55 -11.68
CA ILE A 4 1.90 5.40 -10.61
C ILE A 4 1.35 6.08 -9.37
N VAL A 5 1.23 5.31 -8.30
CA VAL A 5 0.68 5.79 -7.03
C VAL A 5 1.60 5.40 -5.89
N ILE A 6 1.41 6.05 -4.74
CA ILE A 6 2.12 5.63 -3.53
C ILE A 6 1.34 4.48 -2.92
N GLY A 7 2.02 3.39 -2.65
CA GLY A 7 1.42 2.23 -2.04
C GLY A 7 2.12 1.82 -0.77
N LEU A 8 1.33 1.44 0.23
CA LEU A 8 1.84 0.78 1.43
C LEU A 8 1.76 -0.72 1.16
N LEU A 9 2.90 -1.37 1.11
CA LEU A 9 2.99 -2.78 0.78
C LEU A 9 3.34 -3.57 2.02
N MET A 10 2.60 -4.66 2.25
CA MET A 10 2.88 -5.53 3.38
C MET A 10 3.39 -6.87 2.89
N PHE A 11 4.57 -7.25 3.37
CA PHE A 11 5.21 -8.50 3.00
C PHE A 11 5.32 -9.42 4.20
N ILE A 12 5.14 -10.71 3.95
CA ILE A 12 5.47 -11.74 4.92
C ILE A 12 6.57 -12.57 4.24
N GLY A 13 7.78 -12.50 4.81
CA GLY A 13 8.93 -13.05 4.11
C GLY A 13 9.17 -12.30 2.82
N VAL A 14 9.15 -13.01 1.70
CA VAL A 14 9.33 -12.42 0.38
C VAL A 14 8.02 -12.24 -0.37
N GLU A 15 6.92 -12.59 0.26
CA GLU A 15 5.62 -12.59 -0.41
C GLU A 15 4.82 -11.34 -0.08
N LEU A 16 4.32 -10.66 -1.12
CA LEU A 16 3.44 -9.51 -0.94
C LEU A 16 2.05 -10.01 -0.55
N LYS A 17 1.59 -9.60 0.63
CA LYS A 17 0.28 -10.03 1.15
C LYS A 17 -0.81 -8.99 0.97
N GLU A 18 -0.48 -7.71 1.16
CA GLU A 18 -1.48 -6.65 1.06
C GLU A 18 -0.86 -5.39 0.48
N HIS A 19 -1.72 -4.56 -0.09
CA HIS A 19 -1.31 -3.26 -0.56
C HIS A 19 -2.44 -2.27 -0.34
N VAL A 20 -2.10 -1.03 -0.02
CA VAL A 20 -3.06 0.02 0.23
C VAL A 20 -2.62 1.28 -0.50
N TYR A 21 -3.57 1.97 -1.12
CA TYR A 21 -3.32 3.22 -1.82
C TYR A 21 -3.21 4.39 -0.82
N TYR A 22 -2.23 5.25 -1.04
CA TYR A 22 -2.12 6.52 -0.32
C TYR A 22 -1.88 7.65 -1.30
N GLU A 23 -2.41 8.82 -1.00
CA GLU A 23 -2.29 9.97 -1.86
C GLU A 23 -0.89 10.55 -1.88
N SER A 24 -0.15 10.40 -0.79
CA SER A 24 1.17 10.98 -0.68
C SER A 24 2.10 10.06 0.11
N LEU A 25 3.38 10.25 -0.10
CA LEU A 25 4.37 9.49 0.62
C LEU A 25 4.30 9.75 2.12
N SER A 26 4.05 11.00 2.51
CA SER A 26 3.99 11.32 3.95
C SER A 26 2.81 10.64 4.63
N SER A 27 1.66 10.54 3.97
CA SER A 27 0.51 9.80 4.52
C SER A 27 0.85 8.32 4.67
N CYS A 28 1.52 7.76 3.68
CA CYS A 28 1.92 6.36 3.72
C CYS A 28 2.91 6.09 4.85
N LEU A 29 3.89 6.96 5.01
CA LEU A 29 4.90 6.81 6.07
C LEU A 29 4.29 6.92 7.45
N GLU A 30 3.30 7.80 7.62
CA GLU A 30 2.59 7.91 8.88
C GLU A 30 1.83 6.63 9.19
N ALA A 31 1.12 6.09 8.22
CA ALA A 31 0.40 4.83 8.39
C ALA A 31 1.35 3.68 8.69
N LYS A 32 2.50 3.66 8.01
CA LYS A 32 3.51 2.64 8.25
C LYS A 32 4.03 2.70 9.69
N ARG A 33 4.30 3.92 10.18
CA ARG A 33 4.78 4.10 11.54
C ARG A 33 3.79 3.59 12.57
N ILE A 34 2.51 3.91 12.38
CA ILE A 34 1.45 3.46 13.27
C ILE A 34 1.32 1.95 13.24
N SER A 35 1.37 1.37 12.06
CA SER A 35 1.26 -0.09 11.90
C SER A 35 2.46 -0.80 12.51
N ASP A 36 3.66 -0.28 12.29
CA ASP A 36 4.86 -0.87 12.88
C ASP A 36 4.77 -0.92 14.40
N ARG A 37 4.25 0.16 14.97
CA ARG A 37 4.09 0.25 16.41
C ARG A 37 3.09 -0.78 16.93
N SER A 38 2.00 -1.00 16.17
CA SER A 38 0.96 -1.94 16.55
C SER A 38 1.38 -3.39 16.39
N MET A 39 2.17 -3.67 15.35
CA MET A 39 2.57 -5.04 15.05
C MET A 39 3.76 -5.52 15.88
N GLY A 40 4.53 -4.60 16.41
CA GLY A 40 5.69 -4.96 17.20
C GLY A 40 6.76 -5.63 16.35
N GLU A 41 7.31 -6.72 16.84
CA GLU A 41 8.41 -7.42 16.20
C GLU A 41 7.98 -8.55 15.30
N ASN A 42 6.75 -8.54 14.83
CA ASN A 42 6.29 -9.60 13.98
C ASN A 42 7.02 -9.64 12.65
N ALA A 43 6.91 -10.75 11.97
CA ALA A 43 7.65 -11.01 10.75
C ALA A 43 7.22 -10.18 9.56
N SER A 44 6.12 -9.46 9.65
CA SER A 44 5.62 -8.65 8.58
C SER A 44 6.51 -7.44 8.33
N ARG A 45 6.70 -7.09 7.07
CA ARG A 45 7.47 -5.91 6.69
C ARG A 45 6.58 -4.98 5.90
N LEU A 46 6.69 -3.69 6.18
CA LEU A 46 5.94 -2.66 5.49
C LEU A 46 6.87 -1.79 4.68
N ALA A 47 6.44 -1.41 3.50
CA ALA A 47 7.23 -0.52 2.65
C ALA A 47 6.30 0.47 1.97
N CYS A 48 6.71 1.75 1.96
CA CYS A 48 6.02 2.79 1.21
C CYS A 48 6.85 3.10 -0.01
N LYS A 49 6.27 2.98 -1.19
CA LYS A 49 6.98 3.33 -2.41
C LYS A 49 6.01 3.61 -3.55
N PRO A 50 6.46 4.34 -4.59
CA PRO A 50 5.65 4.49 -5.78
C PRO A 50 5.57 3.15 -6.51
N VAL A 51 4.37 2.79 -6.95
CA VAL A 51 4.14 1.57 -7.69
C VAL A 51 3.28 1.87 -8.91
N ASN A 52 3.52 1.14 -9.97
CA ASN A 52 2.70 1.20 -11.17
C ASN A 52 1.55 0.22 -10.96
N ALA A 53 0.34 0.74 -10.94
CA ALA A 53 -0.80 -0.06 -10.54
C ALA A 53 -2.03 0.26 -11.35
N ILE A 54 -2.94 -0.70 -11.41
CA ILE A 54 -4.28 -0.47 -11.93
C ILE A 54 -5.14 -0.07 -10.75
N THR A 55 -5.80 1.07 -10.86
CA THR A 55 -6.62 1.62 -9.78
C THR A 55 -8.06 1.81 -10.24
N GLU A 56 -8.97 1.84 -9.28
CA GLU A 56 -10.39 2.05 -9.51
C GLU A 56 -10.99 2.85 -8.38
N ILE A 57 -11.98 3.68 -8.70
CA ILE A 57 -12.72 4.39 -7.66
C ILE A 57 -13.97 3.57 -7.36
N TRP A 58 -14.11 3.13 -6.13
CA TRP A 58 -15.24 2.30 -5.73
C TRP A 58 -16.42 3.18 -5.33
N LYS A 59 -17.60 2.80 -5.80
CA LYS A 59 -18.81 3.54 -5.49
C LYS A 59 -19.19 3.44 -4.02
N GLU A 60 -18.83 2.36 -3.37
CA GLU A 60 -19.19 2.10 -2.00
C GLU A 60 -18.63 3.12 -1.03
N ASP A 61 -17.40 3.57 -1.29
CA ASP A 61 -16.75 4.50 -0.39
C ASP A 61 -16.22 5.75 -1.09
N GLY A 62 -16.34 5.82 -2.41
CA GLY A 62 -15.84 6.94 -3.19
C GLY A 62 -14.34 7.09 -3.19
N LYS A 63 -13.61 6.06 -2.81
CA LYS A 63 -12.17 6.11 -2.69
C LYS A 63 -11.48 5.30 -3.78
N LYS A 64 -10.25 5.69 -4.08
CA LYS A 64 -9.43 4.98 -5.04
C LYS A 64 -8.80 3.76 -4.37
N HIS A 65 -8.85 2.64 -5.06
CA HIS A 65 -8.26 1.39 -4.58
C HIS A 65 -7.33 0.81 -5.62
N ILE A 66 -6.26 0.20 -5.16
CA ILE A 66 -5.35 -0.52 -6.04
C ILE A 66 -5.94 -1.88 -6.32
N ILE A 67 -6.21 -2.16 -7.59
CA ILE A 67 -6.75 -3.44 -8.00
C ILE A 67 -5.64 -4.44 -8.25
N LYS A 68 -4.55 -3.96 -8.84
CA LYS A 68 -3.43 -4.82 -9.18
C LYS A 68 -2.17 -3.99 -9.31
N ILE A 69 -1.07 -4.50 -8.79
CA ILE A 69 0.25 -3.91 -8.99
C ILE A 69 0.87 -4.57 -10.21
N ILE A 70 1.22 -3.75 -11.20
CA ILE A 70 1.72 -4.25 -12.47
C ILE A 70 3.22 -4.39 -12.45
N ASP A 71 3.85 -3.55 -11.71
CA ASP A 71 5.28 -3.43 -11.75
C ASP A 71 6.01 -4.52 -11.00
N ASP A 72 7.16 -4.69 -11.38
CA ASP A 72 8.13 -5.52 -10.73
C ASP A 72 9.19 -4.72 -9.98
#